data_f328420cadef3bd24b90e0eb1c1c68f0
#
_entry.id   f328420cadef3bd24b90e0eb1c1c68f0
#
_cell.length_a   1.000
_cell.length_b   1.000
_cell.length_c   1.000
_cell.angle_alpha   90.00
_cell.angle_beta   90.00
_cell.angle_gamma   90.00
#
_symmetry.space_group_name_H-M   'P 1'
#
loop_
_entity.id
_entity.type
_entity.pdbx_description
1 polymer ?
#
loop_
_entity_poly.entity_id
_entity_poly.type
_entity_poly.pdbx_seq_one_letter_code
_entity_poly.pdbx_strand_id
1 'polypeptide(L)'
;EMIRLLKPLAYDDMIQANLNFMATWRAKGWRDSGTIATLSEDASQVSALASGDTRVTVTFCRDQSKAEVVDAKGKPVTAKAAQFPDFIRSTYDLRRLDGAKAFKVYEIGGEEVDGCE
;
A
#
# COMPACT_ATOMS: atom_id res chain seq x y z
N GLU A 1 11.94 1.47 -16.77
CA GLU A 1 12.29 1.43 -15.36
C GLU A 1 11.10 1.69 -14.45
N MET A 2 11.33 1.51 -13.17
CA MET A 2 10.26 1.52 -12.16
C MET A 2 9.51 2.87 -12.08
N ILE A 3 10.20 3.98 -12.11
CA ILE A 3 9.55 5.31 -12.03
C ILE A 3 8.55 5.50 -13.17
N ARG A 4 8.95 5.16 -14.38
CA ARG A 4 8.09 5.29 -15.55
C ARG A 4 6.83 4.42 -15.43
N LEU A 5 6.94 3.22 -14.84
CA LEU A 5 5.81 2.33 -14.66
C LEU A 5 4.85 2.83 -13.59
N LEU A 6 5.36 3.47 -12.53
CA LEU A 6 4.55 3.94 -11.40
C LEU A 6 3.93 5.32 -11.61
N LYS A 7 4.52 6.18 -12.45
CA LYS A 7 4.02 7.55 -12.67
C LYS A 7 2.53 7.64 -13.03
N PRO A 8 1.98 6.77 -13.87
CA PRO A 8 0.55 6.83 -14.17
C PRO A 8 -0.35 6.44 -12.98
N LEU A 9 0.21 5.76 -11.96
CA LEU A 9 -0.56 5.16 -10.87
C LEU A 9 -0.50 5.95 -9.57
N ALA A 10 0.55 6.74 -9.35
CA ALA A 10 0.77 7.41 -8.07
C ALA A 10 1.48 8.75 -8.24
N TYR A 11 1.36 9.61 -7.24
CA TYR A 11 2.10 10.86 -7.17
C TYR A 11 3.56 10.62 -6.77
N ASP A 12 4.43 11.58 -7.10
CA ASP A 12 5.89 11.45 -6.95
C ASP A 12 6.32 11.06 -5.53
N ASP A 13 5.72 11.67 -4.50
CA ASP A 13 6.06 11.36 -3.11
C ASP A 13 5.77 9.90 -2.78
N MET A 14 4.66 9.38 -3.28
CA MET A 14 4.26 7.99 -3.06
C MET A 14 5.20 7.04 -3.81
N ILE A 15 5.60 7.39 -5.02
CA ILE A 15 6.56 6.62 -5.81
C ILE A 15 7.89 6.54 -5.07
N GLN A 16 8.38 7.68 -4.57
CA GLN A 16 9.66 7.73 -3.89
C GLN A 16 9.67 6.91 -2.59
N ALA A 17 8.61 7.02 -1.80
CA ALA A 17 8.46 6.21 -0.58
C ALA A 17 8.49 4.72 -0.88
N ASN A 18 7.81 4.29 -1.92
CA ASN A 18 7.76 2.90 -2.34
C ASN A 18 9.14 2.40 -2.82
N LEU A 19 9.84 3.21 -3.62
CA LEU A 19 11.18 2.85 -4.09
C LEU A 19 12.18 2.74 -2.94
N ASN A 20 12.09 3.64 -1.94
CA ASN A 20 12.96 3.58 -0.77
C ASN A 20 12.74 2.30 0.03
N PHE A 21 11.49 1.92 0.24
CA PHE A 21 11.13 0.68 0.91
C PHE A 21 11.69 -0.54 0.18
N MET A 22 11.48 -0.61 -1.13
CA MET A 22 11.97 -1.71 -1.96
C MET A 22 13.50 -1.81 -1.95
N ALA A 23 14.19 -0.66 -2.00
CA ALA A 23 15.66 -0.63 -1.96
C ALA A 23 16.19 -1.16 -0.64
N THR A 24 15.56 -0.79 0.48
CA THR A 24 15.94 -1.28 1.81
C THR A 24 15.82 -2.80 1.90
N TRP A 25 14.72 -3.36 1.47
CA TRP A 25 14.50 -4.80 1.49
C TRP A 25 15.47 -5.53 0.55
N ARG A 26 15.68 -4.99 -0.63
CA ARG A 26 16.62 -5.56 -1.60
C ARG A 26 18.05 -5.61 -1.05
N ALA A 27 18.48 -4.54 -0.40
CA ALA A 27 19.81 -4.47 0.20
C ALA A 27 20.00 -5.54 1.28
N LYS A 28 18.94 -5.94 1.97
CA LYS A 28 18.96 -6.98 3.01
C LYS A 28 18.72 -8.38 2.46
N GLY A 29 18.40 -8.53 1.19
CA GLY A 29 18.04 -9.79 0.58
C GLY A 29 16.69 -10.35 1.05
N TRP A 30 15.82 -9.49 1.56
CA TRP A 30 14.51 -9.90 2.05
C TRP A 30 13.48 -9.93 0.94
N ARG A 31 12.51 -10.82 1.06
CA ARG A 31 11.36 -10.90 0.17
C ARG A 31 10.13 -11.41 0.91
N ASP A 32 8.97 -11.06 0.39
CA ASP A 32 7.71 -11.58 0.90
C ASP A 32 7.54 -13.04 0.53
N SER A 33 6.93 -13.78 1.43
CA SER A 33 6.50 -15.16 1.22
C SER A 33 5.12 -15.35 1.83
N GLY A 34 4.38 -16.33 1.35
CA GLY A 34 3.04 -16.60 1.85
C GLY A 34 1.98 -15.82 1.10
N THR A 35 0.87 -15.55 1.76
CA THR A 35 -0.34 -15.01 1.13
C THR A 35 -0.89 -13.81 1.87
N ILE A 36 -1.26 -12.78 1.14
CA ILE A 36 -2.02 -11.63 1.66
C ILE A 36 -3.38 -11.64 0.96
N ALA A 37 -4.45 -11.61 1.75
CA ALA A 37 -5.80 -11.58 1.22
C ALA A 37 -6.47 -10.24 1.54
N THR A 38 -7.18 -9.68 0.56
CA THR A 38 -8.08 -8.55 0.78
C THR A 38 -9.46 -9.13 1.03
N LEU A 39 -9.96 -9.00 2.26
CA LEU A 39 -11.18 -9.67 2.68
C LEU A 39 -12.44 -8.87 2.46
N SER A 40 -12.37 -7.55 2.55
CA SER A 40 -13.55 -6.70 2.36
C SER A 40 -13.17 -5.31 1.90
N GLU A 41 -14.04 -4.71 1.11
CA GLU A 41 -14.07 -3.28 0.87
C GLU A 41 -15.09 -2.69 1.84
N ASP A 42 -14.60 -1.97 2.86
CA ASP A 42 -15.48 -1.45 3.91
C ASP A 42 -16.26 -0.23 3.47
N ALA A 43 -15.60 0.68 2.76
CA ALA A 43 -16.22 1.93 2.35
C ALA A 43 -15.48 2.57 1.20
N SER A 44 -16.25 3.29 0.37
CA SER A 44 -15.66 4.24 -0.57
C SER A 44 -16.47 5.52 -0.55
N GLN A 45 -15.77 6.65 -0.58
CA GLN A 45 -16.37 7.98 -0.59
C GLN A 45 -15.80 8.79 -1.73
N VAL A 46 -16.67 9.54 -2.39
CA VAL A 46 -16.28 10.46 -3.45
C VAL A 46 -16.55 11.89 -2.98
N SER A 47 -15.54 12.75 -3.09
CA SER A 47 -15.64 14.15 -2.69
C SER A 47 -15.10 15.06 -3.77
N ALA A 48 -15.81 16.18 -4.02
CA ALA A 48 -15.30 17.26 -4.83
C ALA A 48 -14.52 18.23 -3.93
N LEU A 49 -13.30 18.54 -4.31
CA LEU A 49 -12.45 19.47 -3.56
C LEU A 49 -12.61 20.90 -4.10
N ALA A 50 -12.28 21.89 -3.27
CA ALA A 50 -12.38 23.29 -3.65
C ALA A 50 -11.50 23.65 -4.85
N SER A 51 -10.41 22.89 -5.06
CA SER A 51 -9.51 23.06 -6.21
C SER A 51 -10.09 22.58 -7.54
N GLY A 52 -11.25 21.91 -7.52
CA GLY A 52 -11.81 21.25 -8.70
C GLY A 52 -11.38 19.79 -8.86
N ASP A 53 -10.48 19.32 -8.03
CA ASP A 53 -10.02 17.93 -8.01
C ASP A 53 -11.11 17.01 -7.44
N THR A 54 -11.09 15.75 -7.84
CA THR A 54 -11.95 14.72 -7.27
C THR A 54 -11.12 13.79 -6.39
N ARG A 55 -11.61 13.53 -5.20
CA ARG A 55 -11.00 12.60 -4.25
C ARG A 55 -11.88 11.38 -4.06
N VAL A 56 -11.28 10.20 -4.13
CA VAL A 56 -11.94 8.94 -3.77
C VAL A 56 -11.14 8.31 -2.65
N THR A 57 -11.81 8.00 -1.55
CA THR A 57 -11.21 7.30 -0.42
C THR A 57 -11.77 5.89 -0.38
N VAL A 58 -10.90 4.88 -0.44
CA VAL A 58 -11.29 3.47 -0.38
C VAL A 58 -10.67 2.85 0.87
N THR A 59 -11.48 2.21 1.68
CA THR A 59 -11.03 1.53 2.89
C THR A 59 -11.34 0.04 2.77
N PHE A 60 -10.33 -0.79 3.02
CA PHE A 60 -10.48 -2.24 3.00
C PHE A 60 -9.59 -2.90 4.03
N CYS A 61 -9.93 -4.13 4.41
CA CYS A 61 -9.18 -4.90 5.39
C CYS A 61 -8.36 -5.99 4.70
N ARG A 62 -7.10 -6.11 5.12
CA ARG A 62 -6.18 -7.14 4.61
C ARG A 62 -5.79 -8.10 5.72
N ASP A 63 -5.84 -9.38 5.39
CA ASP A 63 -5.33 -10.45 6.22
C ASP A 63 -3.91 -10.78 5.77
N GLN A 64 -2.94 -10.47 6.61
CA GLN A 64 -1.52 -10.73 6.39
C GLN A 64 -0.99 -11.81 7.34
N SER A 65 -1.88 -12.50 8.04
CA SER A 65 -1.49 -13.49 9.03
C SER A 65 -0.70 -14.66 8.46
N LYS A 66 -0.85 -14.94 7.17
CA LYS A 66 -0.13 -16.02 6.46
C LYS A 66 1.04 -15.51 5.62
N ALA A 67 1.32 -14.23 5.68
CA ALA A 67 2.46 -13.65 5.00
C ALA A 67 3.65 -13.59 5.94
N GLU A 68 4.84 -13.75 5.41
CA GLU A 68 6.07 -13.60 6.17
C GLU A 68 7.17 -13.05 5.29
N VAL A 69 8.22 -12.55 5.92
CA VAL A 69 9.43 -12.10 5.23
C VAL A 69 10.48 -13.17 5.37
N VAL A 70 11.08 -13.54 4.27
CA VAL A 70 12.17 -14.52 4.24
C VAL A 70 13.44 -13.87 3.70
N ASP A 71 14.59 -14.42 4.10
CA ASP A 71 15.89 -13.98 3.60
C ASP A 71 16.21 -14.62 2.23
N ALA A 72 17.40 -14.35 1.71
CA ALA A 72 17.84 -14.89 0.43
C ALA A 72 17.91 -16.42 0.39
N LYS A 73 17.98 -17.07 1.55
CA LYS A 73 18.00 -18.52 1.69
C LYS A 73 16.63 -19.12 1.94
N GLY A 74 15.59 -18.30 1.99
CA GLY A 74 14.23 -18.75 2.26
C GLY A 74 13.90 -18.94 3.74
N LYS A 75 14.76 -18.51 4.65
CA LYS A 75 14.51 -18.61 6.08
C LYS A 75 13.71 -17.42 6.59
N PRO A 76 12.76 -17.63 7.53
CA PRO A 76 12.01 -16.53 8.12
C PRO A 76 12.93 -15.49 8.77
N VAL A 77 12.65 -14.22 8.52
CA VAL A 77 13.37 -13.10 9.13
C VAL A 77 12.67 -12.72 10.42
N THR A 78 13.38 -12.74 11.54
CA THR A 78 12.84 -12.43 12.86
C THR A 78 13.06 -10.98 13.28
N ALA A 79 13.83 -10.21 12.51
CA ALA A 79 14.08 -8.80 12.80
C ALA A 79 12.77 -7.99 12.88
N LYS A 80 12.69 -7.09 13.85
CA LYS A 80 11.49 -6.29 14.07
C LYS A 80 11.05 -5.51 12.82
N ALA A 81 11.99 -5.03 12.02
CA ALA A 81 11.70 -4.30 10.80
C ALA A 81 11.02 -5.16 9.71
N ALA A 82 11.06 -6.49 9.86
CA ALA A 82 10.41 -7.44 8.94
C ALA A 82 9.07 -7.95 9.48
N GLN A 83 8.64 -7.49 10.66
CA GLN A 83 7.38 -7.89 11.24
C GLN A 83 6.28 -6.90 10.90
N PHE A 84 5.06 -7.39 10.72
CA PHE A 84 3.90 -6.56 10.44
C PHE A 84 2.66 -7.21 11.08
N PRO A 85 1.59 -6.43 11.33
CA PRO A 85 0.40 -6.95 11.98
C PRO A 85 -0.32 -7.99 11.11
N ASP A 86 -1.02 -8.91 11.77
CA ASP A 86 -1.79 -9.94 11.08
C ASP A 86 -2.94 -9.34 10.25
N PHE A 87 -3.58 -8.31 10.78
CA PHE A 87 -4.69 -7.65 10.11
C PHE A 87 -4.47 -6.15 10.07
N ILE A 88 -4.69 -5.56 8.92
CA ILE A 88 -4.56 -4.13 8.72
C ILE A 88 -5.75 -3.58 7.94
N ARG A 89 -6.35 -2.51 8.46
CA ARG A 89 -7.33 -1.74 7.69
C ARG A 89 -6.58 -0.65 6.95
N SER A 90 -6.61 -0.75 5.63
CA SER A 90 -5.90 0.18 4.75
C SER A 90 -6.88 1.18 4.15
N THR A 91 -6.45 2.44 4.08
CA THR A 91 -7.20 3.51 3.44
C THR A 91 -6.37 4.09 2.31
N TYR A 92 -6.92 4.07 1.12
CA TYR A 92 -6.29 4.64 -0.07
C TYR A 92 -7.00 5.94 -0.43
N ASP A 93 -6.22 7.02 -0.50
CA ASP A 93 -6.68 8.31 -0.98
C ASP A 93 -6.24 8.43 -2.44
N LEU A 94 -7.23 8.40 -3.33
CA LEU A 94 -7.02 8.50 -4.76
C LEU A 94 -7.51 9.88 -5.21
N ARG A 95 -6.77 10.52 -6.09
CA ARG A 95 -7.14 11.84 -6.60
C ARG A 95 -7.06 11.90 -8.11
N ARG A 96 -8.01 12.59 -8.68
CA ARG A 96 -8.02 13.00 -10.08
C ARG A 96 -7.99 14.52 -10.10
N LEU A 97 -6.92 15.07 -10.66
CA LEU A 97 -6.78 16.51 -10.80
C LEU A 97 -7.84 17.06 -11.77
N ASP A 98 -8.23 18.32 -11.58
CA ASP A 98 -9.17 18.99 -12.45
C ASP A 98 -8.68 18.92 -13.90
N GLY A 99 -9.54 18.43 -14.80
CA GLY A 99 -9.21 18.23 -16.20
C GLY A 99 -8.46 16.95 -16.53
N ALA A 100 -8.02 16.19 -15.54
CA ALA A 100 -7.35 14.90 -15.77
C ALA A 100 -8.36 13.78 -15.99
N LYS A 101 -7.92 12.72 -16.68
CA LYS A 101 -8.80 11.57 -17.01
C LYS A 101 -8.66 10.42 -16.02
N ALA A 102 -7.57 10.35 -15.27
CA ALA A 102 -7.27 9.21 -14.43
C ALA A 102 -7.03 9.61 -12.99
N PHE A 103 -7.37 8.70 -12.07
CA PHE A 103 -7.02 8.80 -10.68
C PHE A 103 -5.61 8.28 -10.43
N LYS A 104 -4.94 8.85 -9.44
CA LYS A 104 -3.64 8.38 -8.97
C LYS A 104 -3.68 8.22 -7.45
N VAL A 105 -2.88 7.31 -6.94
CA VAL A 105 -2.72 7.15 -5.49
C VAL A 105 -1.99 8.36 -4.94
N TYR A 106 -2.65 9.08 -4.06
CA TYR A 106 -2.12 10.27 -3.41
C TYR A 106 -1.51 9.92 -2.04
N GLU A 107 -2.21 9.09 -1.29
CA GLU A 107 -1.78 8.70 0.05
C GLU A 107 -2.32 7.32 0.40
N ILE A 108 -1.56 6.57 1.18
CA ILE A 108 -1.97 5.28 1.74
C ILE A 108 -1.80 5.35 3.24
N GLY A 109 -2.86 5.07 3.97
CA GLY A 109 -2.83 4.94 5.40
C GLY A 109 -3.18 3.51 5.82
N GLY A 110 -2.90 3.19 7.06
CA GLY A 110 -3.26 1.89 7.60
C GLY A 110 -3.27 1.91 9.12
N GLU A 111 -4.09 1.07 9.71
CA GLU A 111 -4.10 0.83 11.15
C GLU A 111 -4.21 -0.66 11.43
N GLU A 112 -3.52 -1.08 12.46
CA GLU A 112 -3.62 -2.45 12.95
C GLU A 112 -4.99 -2.67 13.57
N VAL A 113 -5.64 -3.79 13.22
CA VAL A 113 -6.94 -4.18 13.77
C VAL A 113 -6.88 -5.64 14.21
N ASP A 114 -7.86 -6.06 15.03
CA ASP A 114 -7.87 -7.42 15.56
C ASP A 114 -8.39 -8.45 14.56
N GLY A 115 -9.10 -8.01 13.56
CA GLY A 115 -9.65 -8.89 12.53
C GLY A 115 -10.37 -8.09 11.46
N CYS A 116 -10.74 -8.77 10.38
CA CYS A 116 -11.42 -8.18 9.23
C CYS A 116 -12.89 -8.60 9.19
N GLU A 117 -13.66 -8.16 10.15
CA GLU A 117 -15.09 -8.50 10.22
C GLU A 117 -16.00 -7.36 9.87
#